data_fbc446884f9d5792f6117eaa0d1b164b
#
_entry.id   fbc446884f9d5792f6117eaa0d1b164b
#
_cell.length_a   1.000
_cell.length_b   1.000
_cell.length_c   1.000
_cell.angle_alpha   90.00
_cell.angle_beta   90.00
_cell.angle_gamma   90.00
#
_symmetry.space_group_name_H-M   'P 1'
#
loop_
_entity.id
_entity.type
_entity.pdbx_description
1 polymer ?
#
loop_
_entity_poly.entity_id
_entity_poly.type
_entity_poly.pdbx_seq_one_letter_code
_entity_poly.pdbx_strand_id
1 'polypeptide(L)'
;MRISSRSVSLATAALAAGLTLAGCGKGKPAGPPPAAGPPEVGIITVQTQRVALTSELPGRTVSQAVAEVRPQVSGIIQKRVFTEGSEVKAGQVLYQIDPASYQAAQASARAAEARAEATLGTVKLKADRYRELVKIKAVSQQENDDVQAALKQAEADLAAARAAVDTARINLAYTKITAPIAGRIGRSAVTDGALVTANQATALATIQQLGSIYVDVTQSSAELLQLKRNLASGQLKKGGAADQTRVKLLLEDGTPYPAAGVLKFSEVAVEPSTGSVTLRAVFPNPKQLLLPGMFVRAVVEEGVKDDAILVPQRGVTRNPKGDAMVMVVGAEDKVEPRVIKVVRTVGDSWLVSDGLQPGDRVILEGIQRARPGTQVKTVPFGSKPAEGPPAGAGAKPGAAAATPATTPAQPGTAPAQPAAAKK
;
A
#
# COMPACT_ATOMS: atom_id res chain seq x y z
N MET A 1 40.47 7.13 58.89
CA MET A 1 41.36 6.17 59.59
C MET A 1 42.46 5.86 58.61
N ARG A 2 43.53 6.49 58.89
CA ARG A 2 44.93 6.04 59.10
C ARG A 2 45.50 5.40 57.82
N ILE A 3 46.49 6.09 57.21
CA ILE A 3 47.97 6.06 57.54
C ILE A 3 48.59 4.97 56.70
N SER A 4 49.62 5.04 55.95
CA SER A 4 50.87 5.79 55.90
C SER A 4 51.71 5.16 54.81
N SER A 5 52.39 5.82 54.05
CA SER A 5 53.73 6.43 54.26
C SER A 5 54.86 5.61 53.66
N ARG A 6 55.67 6.37 52.99
CA ARG A 6 57.15 6.33 52.99
C ARG A 6 57.82 5.27 52.12
N SER A 7 58.88 5.46 51.48
CA SER A 7 59.89 6.52 51.36
C SER A 7 61.06 5.96 50.54
N VAL A 8 61.67 6.81 49.75
CA VAL A 8 63.13 7.06 49.81
C VAL A 8 64.00 5.88 49.26
N SER A 9 64.87 6.04 48.32
CA SER A 9 66.11 6.83 48.22
C SER A 9 66.68 6.60 46.81
N LEU A 10 67.11 7.53 46.10
CA LEU A 10 68.48 8.13 46.03
C LEU A 10 69.60 7.21 45.62
N ALA A 11 70.25 7.62 44.67
CA ALA A 11 71.68 7.83 44.51
C ALA A 11 72.32 7.11 43.32
N THR A 12 72.78 7.93 42.51
CA THR A 12 74.21 8.28 42.14
C THR A 12 74.75 7.36 41.06
N ALA A 13 75.42 7.78 40.10
CA ALA A 13 76.41 8.72 39.72
C ALA A 13 76.86 8.34 38.32
N ALA A 14 76.92 9.20 37.40
CA ALA A 14 78.13 9.95 36.98
C ALA A 14 79.10 9.19 36.07
N LEU A 15 79.36 9.81 34.99
CA LEU A 15 80.66 9.87 34.30
C LEU A 15 80.94 8.77 33.27
N ALA A 16 80.91 9.14 32.00
CA ALA A 16 82.12 9.14 31.19
C ALA A 16 81.85 9.86 29.86
N ALA A 17 82.63 10.90 29.71
CA ALA A 17 82.82 11.70 28.50
C ALA A 17 83.50 10.88 27.39
N GLY A 18 83.14 11.08 26.16
CA GLY A 18 83.82 10.53 24.99
C GLY A 18 83.45 11.33 23.74
N LEU A 19 84.24 12.32 23.45
CA LEU A 19 84.29 13.06 22.17
C LEU A 19 84.34 12.12 20.97
N THR A 20 83.58 12.39 19.95
CA THR A 20 84.11 12.44 18.55
C THR A 20 83.30 13.44 17.74
N LEU A 21 83.96 14.49 17.33
CA LEU A 21 83.61 15.42 16.23
C LEU A 21 83.62 14.74 14.90
N ALA A 22 82.82 15.29 14.07
CA ALA A 22 82.98 15.46 12.62
C ALA A 22 81.86 14.86 11.77
N GLY A 23 81.16 15.77 11.13
CA GLY A 23 80.20 15.49 10.06
C GLY A 23 79.30 16.68 9.71
N CYS A 24 79.85 17.83 9.47
CA CYS A 24 79.16 18.92 8.79
C CYS A 24 78.84 18.54 7.34
N GLY A 25 77.69 17.94 7.13
CA GLY A 25 77.08 17.86 5.83
C GLY A 25 76.12 19.05 5.67
N LYS A 26 76.49 20.06 4.92
CA LYS A 26 75.58 21.09 4.43
C LYS A 26 74.47 20.45 3.59
N GLY A 27 73.38 20.02 4.26
CA GLY A 27 72.13 19.77 3.59
C GLY A 27 71.61 21.11 3.02
N LYS A 28 71.54 21.24 1.74
CA LYS A 28 70.79 22.34 1.09
C LYS A 28 69.42 22.40 1.75
N PRO A 29 68.92 23.62 2.12
CA PRO A 29 67.56 23.74 2.56
C PRO A 29 66.68 23.19 1.41
N ALA A 30 65.83 22.19 1.74
CA ALA A 30 64.80 21.73 0.85
C ALA A 30 63.99 22.98 0.45
N GLY A 31 63.99 23.31 -0.82
CA GLY A 31 63.17 24.37 -1.36
C GLY A 31 61.71 24.13 -0.93
N PRO A 32 60.95 25.24 -0.82
CA PRO A 32 59.54 25.10 -0.53
C PRO A 32 58.91 24.06 -1.48
N PRO A 33 58.02 23.18 -1.01
CA PRO A 33 57.38 22.20 -1.86
C PRO A 33 56.76 22.94 -3.04
N PRO A 34 56.88 22.40 -4.27
CA PRO A 34 56.30 23.04 -5.45
C PRO A 34 54.84 23.35 -5.12
N ALA A 35 54.45 24.63 -5.36
CA ALA A 35 53.10 25.10 -5.16
C ALA A 35 52.15 24.13 -5.84
N ALA A 36 51.41 23.39 -5.04
CA ALA A 36 50.42 22.48 -5.58
C ALA A 36 49.50 23.29 -6.48
N GLY A 37 49.44 22.95 -7.74
CA GLY A 37 48.55 23.63 -8.69
C GLY A 37 47.12 23.67 -8.16
N PRO A 38 46.24 24.47 -8.73
CA PRO A 38 44.87 24.59 -8.27
C PRO A 38 44.24 23.18 -8.13
N PRO A 39 43.61 22.86 -7.00
CA PRO A 39 43.08 21.53 -6.72
C PRO A 39 42.04 21.18 -7.79
N GLU A 40 42.10 19.95 -8.31
CA GLU A 40 41.12 19.43 -9.25
C GLU A 40 39.85 19.05 -8.50
N VAL A 41 38.70 19.50 -9.04
CA VAL A 41 37.34 19.25 -8.50
C VAL A 41 36.42 18.70 -9.58
N GLY A 42 35.65 17.66 -9.26
CA GLY A 42 34.62 17.12 -10.15
C GLY A 42 33.34 17.96 -10.08
N ILE A 43 32.92 18.49 -11.22
CA ILE A 43 31.74 19.37 -11.32
C ILE A 43 30.63 18.76 -12.16
N ILE A 44 29.39 19.17 -11.86
CA ILE A 44 28.25 19.02 -12.76
C ILE A 44 27.68 20.40 -13.10
N THR A 45 27.34 20.59 -14.37
CA THR A 45 26.59 21.79 -14.79
C THR A 45 25.11 21.57 -14.55
N VAL A 46 24.51 22.43 -13.75
CA VAL A 46 23.08 22.38 -13.42
C VAL A 46 22.26 22.67 -14.68
N GLN A 47 21.31 21.79 -14.96
CA GLN A 47 20.35 21.96 -16.05
C GLN A 47 18.95 21.81 -15.52
N THR A 48 18.00 22.48 -16.17
CA THR A 48 16.58 22.21 -15.92
C THR A 48 16.18 20.92 -16.61
N GLN A 49 15.43 20.11 -15.92
CA GLN A 49 14.90 18.86 -16.47
C GLN A 49 13.46 18.62 -16.03
N ARG A 50 12.74 17.91 -16.85
CA ARG A 50 11.37 17.51 -16.56
C ARG A 50 11.38 16.35 -15.55
N VAL A 51 10.75 16.56 -14.41
CA VAL A 51 10.71 15.59 -13.31
C VAL A 51 9.27 15.30 -12.91
N ALA A 52 8.88 14.03 -12.94
CA ALA A 52 7.63 13.58 -12.34
C ALA A 52 7.83 13.46 -10.83
N LEU A 53 7.03 14.20 -10.08
CA LEU A 53 7.03 14.15 -8.62
C LEU A 53 6.07 13.05 -8.17
N THR A 54 6.59 12.10 -7.42
CA THR A 54 5.83 10.99 -6.86
C THR A 54 5.87 11.04 -5.34
N SER A 55 4.78 10.60 -4.71
CA SER A 55 4.70 10.40 -3.26
C SER A 55 4.40 8.95 -2.97
N GLU A 56 5.13 8.35 -2.04
CA GLU A 56 4.84 7.03 -1.51
C GLU A 56 3.95 7.16 -0.28
N LEU A 57 2.73 6.65 -0.39
CA LEU A 57 1.74 6.70 0.67
C LEU A 57 1.47 5.29 1.21
N PRO A 58 1.49 5.10 2.54
CA PRO A 58 1.10 3.83 3.12
C PRO A 58 -0.40 3.60 2.93
N GLY A 59 -0.79 2.34 2.70
CA GLY A 59 -2.18 1.98 2.50
C GLY A 59 -2.48 0.55 2.84
N ARG A 60 -3.77 0.22 2.82
CA ARG A 60 -4.28 -1.13 2.98
C ARG A 60 -5.24 -1.48 1.86
N THR A 61 -5.22 -2.74 1.48
CA THR A 61 -6.15 -3.30 0.50
C THR A 61 -7.50 -3.57 1.17
N VAL A 62 -8.58 -3.30 0.45
CA VAL A 62 -9.96 -3.52 0.90
C VAL A 62 -10.74 -4.16 -0.24
N SER A 63 -11.59 -5.14 0.05
CA SER A 63 -12.47 -5.75 -0.96
C SER A 63 -13.39 -4.70 -1.58
N GLN A 64 -13.67 -4.84 -2.88
CA GLN A 64 -14.62 -3.97 -3.56
C GLN A 64 -16.04 -4.12 -3.00
N ALA A 65 -16.43 -5.36 -2.70
CA ALA A 65 -17.68 -5.67 -2.03
C ALA A 65 -17.47 -6.84 -1.06
N VAL A 66 -18.13 -6.73 0.09
CA VAL A 66 -18.18 -7.77 1.11
C VAL A 66 -19.64 -8.05 1.43
N ALA A 67 -20.04 -9.30 1.39
CA ALA A 67 -21.37 -9.72 1.77
C ALA A 67 -21.32 -10.76 2.87
N GLU A 68 -21.99 -10.47 3.96
CA GLU A 68 -22.21 -11.41 5.04
C GLU A 68 -23.45 -12.24 4.75
N VAL A 69 -23.28 -13.54 4.71
CA VAL A 69 -24.37 -14.49 4.52
C VAL A 69 -25.02 -14.78 5.86
N ARG A 70 -26.25 -14.32 6.06
CA ARG A 70 -27.04 -14.50 7.29
C ARG A 70 -28.34 -15.24 6.97
N PRO A 71 -28.84 -16.11 7.87
CA PRO A 71 -30.10 -16.79 7.67
C PRO A 71 -31.26 -15.80 7.87
N GLN A 72 -32.28 -15.90 7.02
CA GLN A 72 -33.51 -15.11 7.12
C GLN A 72 -34.65 -15.86 7.85
N VAL A 73 -34.47 -17.18 7.97
CA VAL A 73 -35.39 -18.06 8.69
C VAL A 73 -34.64 -18.97 9.65
N SER A 74 -35.28 -19.43 10.70
CA SER A 74 -34.68 -20.30 11.72
C SER A 74 -34.83 -21.76 11.34
N GLY A 75 -33.87 -22.62 11.74
CA GLY A 75 -33.93 -24.05 11.52
C GLY A 75 -32.56 -24.72 11.56
N ILE A 76 -32.54 -26.00 11.33
CA ILE A 76 -31.31 -26.80 11.34
C ILE A 76 -30.69 -26.77 9.93
N ILE A 77 -29.39 -26.55 9.84
CA ILE A 77 -28.64 -26.68 8.60
C ILE A 77 -28.55 -28.14 8.24
N GLN A 78 -29.22 -28.56 7.16
CA GLN A 78 -29.15 -29.92 6.67
C GLN A 78 -27.86 -30.18 5.93
N LYS A 79 -27.42 -29.22 5.11
CA LYS A 79 -26.28 -29.41 4.22
C LYS A 79 -25.64 -28.08 3.85
N ARG A 80 -24.29 -28.08 3.82
CA ARG A 80 -23.48 -27.06 3.17
C ARG A 80 -23.13 -27.54 1.74
N VAL A 81 -23.39 -26.69 0.72
CA VAL A 81 -23.30 -27.06 -0.70
C VAL A 81 -22.10 -26.45 -1.40
N PHE A 82 -21.22 -25.73 -0.69
CA PHE A 82 -20.03 -25.10 -1.24
C PHE A 82 -18.76 -25.61 -0.57
N THR A 83 -17.63 -25.44 -1.25
CA THR A 83 -16.30 -25.65 -0.68
C THR A 83 -15.76 -24.33 -0.13
N GLU A 84 -15.24 -24.32 1.09
CA GLU A 84 -14.63 -23.15 1.71
C GLU A 84 -13.45 -22.64 0.88
N GLY A 85 -13.33 -21.33 0.74
CA GLY A 85 -12.29 -20.70 -0.07
C GLY A 85 -12.50 -20.76 -1.58
N SER A 86 -13.60 -21.40 -2.08
CA SER A 86 -13.93 -21.45 -3.50
C SER A 86 -14.59 -20.17 -4.01
N GLU A 87 -14.64 -20.01 -5.33
CA GLU A 87 -15.44 -18.96 -5.96
C GLU A 87 -16.91 -19.40 -6.06
N VAL A 88 -17.82 -18.49 -5.72
CA VAL A 88 -19.26 -18.66 -5.80
C VAL A 88 -19.87 -17.60 -6.71
N LYS A 89 -20.97 -18.00 -7.37
CA LYS A 89 -21.75 -17.07 -8.23
C LYS A 89 -22.90 -16.47 -7.43
N ALA A 90 -23.32 -15.26 -7.79
CA ALA A 90 -24.54 -14.67 -7.24
C ALA A 90 -25.74 -15.61 -7.50
N GLY A 91 -26.59 -15.82 -6.48
CA GLY A 91 -27.71 -16.74 -6.53
C GLY A 91 -27.35 -18.23 -6.30
N GLN A 92 -26.08 -18.60 -6.23
CA GLN A 92 -25.68 -19.98 -5.93
C GLN A 92 -26.10 -20.38 -4.51
N VAL A 93 -26.72 -21.57 -4.36
CA VAL A 93 -27.12 -22.11 -3.05
C VAL A 93 -25.87 -22.46 -2.26
N LEU A 94 -25.80 -21.97 -1.03
CA LEU A 94 -24.68 -22.17 -0.09
C LEU A 94 -25.05 -23.15 1.02
N TYR A 95 -26.22 -22.92 1.62
CA TYR A 95 -26.72 -23.77 2.70
C TYR A 95 -28.17 -24.16 2.45
N GLN A 96 -28.56 -25.31 2.95
CA GLN A 96 -29.93 -25.76 2.99
C GLN A 96 -30.37 -25.91 4.45
N ILE A 97 -31.31 -25.10 4.86
CA ILE A 97 -32.04 -25.27 6.12
C ILE A 97 -33.13 -26.36 5.91
N ASP A 98 -33.47 -27.12 6.94
CA ASP A 98 -34.55 -28.10 6.89
C ASP A 98 -35.86 -27.49 6.42
N PRO A 99 -36.37 -27.84 5.24
CA PRO A 99 -37.55 -27.21 4.67
C PRO A 99 -38.88 -27.84 5.18
N ALA A 100 -38.84 -28.94 5.95
CA ALA A 100 -40.02 -29.74 6.24
C ALA A 100 -41.14 -28.90 6.91
N SER A 101 -40.83 -28.14 7.93
CA SER A 101 -41.80 -27.27 8.63
C SER A 101 -42.38 -26.16 7.72
N TYR A 102 -41.54 -25.59 6.87
CA TYR A 102 -41.93 -24.56 5.93
C TYR A 102 -42.76 -25.07 4.77
N GLN A 103 -42.48 -26.32 4.30
CA GLN A 103 -43.31 -27.02 3.33
C GLN A 103 -44.70 -27.30 3.90
N ALA A 104 -44.78 -27.81 5.13
CA ALA A 104 -46.04 -28.04 5.81
C ALA A 104 -46.87 -26.74 5.99
N ALA A 105 -46.20 -25.63 6.38
CA ALA A 105 -46.85 -24.34 6.50
C ALA A 105 -47.38 -23.84 5.14
N GLN A 106 -46.64 -23.99 4.07
CA GLN A 106 -47.09 -23.64 2.73
C GLN A 106 -48.25 -24.51 2.28
N ALA A 107 -48.22 -25.80 2.54
CA ALA A 107 -49.33 -26.71 2.22
C ALA A 107 -50.62 -26.36 2.97
N SER A 108 -50.53 -26.00 4.25
CA SER A 108 -51.62 -25.48 5.06
C SER A 108 -52.22 -24.21 4.51
N ALA A 109 -51.37 -23.23 4.14
CA ALA A 109 -51.81 -21.94 3.54
C ALA A 109 -52.51 -22.17 2.20
N ARG A 110 -52.03 -23.06 1.32
CA ARG A 110 -52.68 -23.46 0.08
C ARG A 110 -54.04 -24.09 0.29
N ALA A 111 -54.19 -24.94 1.32
CA ALA A 111 -55.47 -25.53 1.64
C ALA A 111 -56.48 -24.46 2.12
N ALA A 112 -56.03 -23.44 2.87
CA ALA A 112 -56.87 -22.33 3.29
C ALA A 112 -57.28 -21.45 2.04
N GLU A 113 -56.38 -21.23 1.09
CA GLU A 113 -56.70 -20.51 -0.17
C GLU A 113 -57.76 -21.28 -0.96
N ALA A 114 -57.59 -22.59 -1.16
CA ALA A 114 -58.57 -23.41 -1.88
C ALA A 114 -59.93 -23.38 -1.22
N ARG A 115 -60.01 -23.38 0.13
CA ARG A 115 -61.27 -23.22 0.86
C ARG A 115 -61.90 -21.85 0.61
N ALA A 116 -61.15 -20.77 0.68
CA ALA A 116 -61.65 -19.40 0.43
C ALA A 116 -62.13 -19.24 -1.00
N GLU A 117 -61.41 -19.82 -1.97
CA GLU A 117 -61.81 -19.84 -3.38
C GLU A 117 -63.14 -20.56 -3.60
N ALA A 118 -63.32 -21.74 -3.01
CA ALA A 118 -64.58 -22.48 -3.05
C ALA A 118 -65.75 -21.71 -2.43
N THR A 119 -65.49 -21.03 -1.28
CA THR A 119 -66.49 -20.14 -0.67
C THR A 119 -66.84 -18.96 -1.57
N LEU A 120 -65.87 -18.29 -2.16
CA LEU A 120 -66.06 -17.19 -3.11
C LEU A 120 -66.91 -17.67 -4.28
N GLY A 121 -66.63 -18.87 -4.85
CA GLY A 121 -67.38 -19.42 -5.94
C GLY A 121 -68.87 -19.57 -5.63
N THR A 122 -69.22 -20.08 -4.44
CA THR A 122 -70.61 -20.25 -4.01
C THR A 122 -71.34 -18.91 -3.77
N VAL A 123 -70.64 -17.96 -3.11
CA VAL A 123 -71.20 -16.61 -2.81
C VAL A 123 -71.37 -15.80 -4.11
N LYS A 124 -70.44 -15.93 -5.05
CA LYS A 124 -70.51 -15.27 -6.33
C LYS A 124 -71.73 -15.76 -7.15
N LEU A 125 -71.92 -17.04 -7.25
CA LEU A 125 -73.12 -17.61 -7.92
C LEU A 125 -74.43 -17.10 -7.26
N LYS A 126 -74.45 -16.98 -5.93
CA LYS A 126 -75.57 -16.44 -5.21
C LYS A 126 -75.76 -14.92 -5.52
N ALA A 127 -74.70 -14.12 -5.51
CA ALA A 127 -74.73 -12.70 -5.81
C ALA A 127 -75.18 -12.41 -7.23
N ASP A 128 -74.74 -13.17 -8.19
CA ASP A 128 -75.14 -13.07 -9.59
C ASP A 128 -76.65 -13.38 -9.74
N ARG A 129 -77.12 -14.42 -9.07
CA ARG A 129 -78.55 -14.78 -9.07
C ARG A 129 -79.40 -13.65 -8.47
N TYR A 130 -79.02 -13.12 -7.30
CA TYR A 130 -79.77 -12.07 -6.64
C TYR A 130 -79.74 -10.75 -7.43
N ARG A 131 -78.69 -10.45 -8.16
CA ARG A 131 -78.58 -9.31 -9.05
C ARG A 131 -79.65 -9.36 -10.22
N GLU A 132 -79.97 -10.55 -10.73
CA GLU A 132 -81.01 -10.72 -11.72
C GLU A 132 -82.42 -10.72 -11.09
N LEU A 133 -82.60 -11.35 -9.88
CA LEU A 133 -83.90 -11.38 -9.20
C LEU A 133 -84.36 -9.99 -8.73
N VAL A 134 -83.46 -9.09 -8.35
CA VAL A 134 -83.83 -7.72 -7.92
C VAL A 134 -84.30 -6.89 -9.13
N LYS A 135 -83.85 -7.13 -10.36
CA LYS A 135 -84.31 -6.44 -11.58
C LYS A 135 -85.75 -6.73 -11.88
N ILE A 136 -86.23 -7.94 -11.58
CA ILE A 136 -87.61 -8.39 -11.74
C ILE A 136 -88.45 -8.24 -10.47
N LYS A 137 -87.91 -7.55 -9.42
CA LYS A 137 -88.50 -7.31 -8.10
C LYS A 137 -88.93 -8.60 -7.36
N ALA A 138 -88.21 -9.71 -7.58
CA ALA A 138 -88.48 -11.00 -6.93
C ALA A 138 -87.84 -11.10 -5.55
N VAL A 139 -86.92 -10.21 -5.22
CA VAL A 139 -86.20 -10.07 -3.92
C VAL A 139 -86.15 -8.58 -3.56
N SER A 140 -85.88 -8.31 -2.25
CA SER A 140 -85.70 -6.94 -1.78
C SER A 140 -84.35 -6.36 -2.16
N GLN A 141 -84.25 -5.03 -2.24
CA GLN A 141 -82.97 -4.33 -2.46
C GLN A 141 -81.95 -4.66 -1.32
N GLN A 142 -82.43 -4.69 -0.08
CA GLN A 142 -81.63 -4.99 1.09
C GLN A 142 -81.00 -6.39 1.01
N GLU A 143 -81.77 -7.40 0.62
CA GLU A 143 -81.23 -8.77 0.44
C GLU A 143 -80.18 -8.85 -0.65
N ASN A 144 -80.30 -8.09 -1.74
CA ASN A 144 -79.31 -7.99 -2.76
C ASN A 144 -78.05 -7.30 -2.22
N ASP A 145 -78.18 -6.19 -1.47
CA ASP A 145 -77.04 -5.46 -0.90
C ASP A 145 -76.29 -6.28 0.12
N ASP A 146 -76.97 -7.07 0.97
CA ASP A 146 -76.38 -8.00 1.93
C ASP A 146 -75.55 -9.10 1.19
N VAL A 147 -76.08 -9.65 0.07
CA VAL A 147 -75.32 -10.65 -0.72
C VAL A 147 -74.17 -10.02 -1.45
N GLN A 148 -74.28 -8.78 -1.95
CA GLN A 148 -73.15 -8.07 -2.57
C GLN A 148 -72.07 -7.75 -1.50
N ALA A 149 -72.44 -7.40 -0.29
CA ALA A 149 -71.49 -7.21 0.83
C ALA A 149 -70.80 -8.52 1.19
N ALA A 150 -71.53 -9.66 1.21
CA ALA A 150 -70.95 -10.98 1.45
C ALA A 150 -70.00 -11.38 0.32
N LEU A 151 -70.27 -11.02 -0.96
CA LEU A 151 -69.36 -11.24 -2.07
C LEU A 151 -68.06 -10.49 -1.88
N LYS A 152 -68.09 -9.20 -1.55
CA LYS A 152 -66.90 -8.40 -1.28
C LYS A 152 -66.11 -8.94 -0.11
N GLN A 153 -66.78 -9.43 0.92
CA GLN A 153 -66.10 -10.10 2.07
C GLN A 153 -65.40 -11.36 1.62
N ALA A 154 -66.03 -12.24 0.82
CA ALA A 154 -65.40 -13.47 0.32
C ALA A 154 -64.22 -13.19 -0.63
N GLU A 155 -64.30 -12.09 -1.41
CA GLU A 155 -63.17 -11.63 -2.25
C GLU A 155 -62.00 -11.17 -1.39
N ALA A 156 -62.24 -10.42 -0.31
CA ALA A 156 -61.22 -9.99 0.63
C ALA A 156 -60.58 -11.19 1.38
N ASP A 157 -61.40 -12.16 1.78
CA ASP A 157 -60.92 -13.39 2.45
C ASP A 157 -60.00 -14.22 1.53
N LEU A 158 -60.34 -14.35 0.23
CA LEU A 158 -59.47 -14.99 -0.74
C LEU A 158 -58.17 -14.22 -0.93
N ALA A 159 -58.25 -12.89 -1.00
CA ALA A 159 -57.03 -12.05 -1.13
C ALA A 159 -56.10 -12.24 0.09
N ALA A 160 -56.65 -12.29 1.30
CA ALA A 160 -55.92 -12.55 2.52
C ALA A 160 -55.28 -13.96 2.53
N ALA A 161 -56.01 -14.98 2.09
CA ALA A 161 -55.49 -16.36 1.98
C ALA A 161 -54.36 -16.45 0.95
N ARG A 162 -54.44 -15.75 -0.19
CA ARG A 162 -53.35 -15.66 -1.18
C ARG A 162 -52.10 -15.01 -0.62
N ALA A 163 -52.24 -13.93 0.12
CA ALA A 163 -51.13 -13.27 0.79
C ALA A 163 -50.43 -14.18 1.81
N ALA A 164 -51.22 -15.03 2.51
CA ALA A 164 -50.67 -16.03 3.42
C ALA A 164 -49.84 -17.14 2.69
N VAL A 165 -50.31 -17.59 1.51
CA VAL A 165 -49.56 -18.52 0.64
C VAL A 165 -48.27 -17.88 0.15
N ASP A 166 -48.27 -16.63 -0.25
CA ASP A 166 -47.07 -15.91 -0.69
C ASP A 166 -46.07 -15.79 0.44
N THR A 167 -46.51 -15.45 1.64
CA THR A 167 -45.64 -15.39 2.83
C THR A 167 -45.00 -16.76 3.13
N ALA A 168 -45.77 -17.82 3.12
CA ALA A 168 -45.26 -19.17 3.35
C ALA A 168 -44.28 -19.62 2.24
N ARG A 169 -44.53 -19.23 0.99
CA ARG A 169 -43.64 -19.49 -0.16
C ARG A 169 -42.32 -18.76 0.00
N ILE A 170 -42.32 -17.50 0.42
CA ILE A 170 -41.12 -16.71 0.67
C ILE A 170 -40.29 -17.35 1.79
N ASN A 171 -40.91 -17.72 2.90
CA ASN A 171 -40.22 -18.37 4.01
C ASN A 171 -39.61 -19.72 3.59
N LEU A 172 -40.30 -20.49 2.79
CA LEU A 172 -39.74 -21.73 2.21
C LEU A 172 -38.56 -21.43 1.25
N ALA A 173 -38.64 -20.39 0.45
CA ALA A 173 -37.50 -19.98 -0.39
C ALA A 173 -36.28 -19.61 0.43
N TYR A 174 -36.46 -18.95 1.57
CA TYR A 174 -35.37 -18.57 2.48
C TYR A 174 -34.69 -19.75 3.19
N THR A 175 -35.27 -20.96 3.15
CA THR A 175 -34.57 -22.17 3.60
C THR A 175 -33.37 -22.51 2.73
N LYS A 176 -33.35 -22.03 1.48
CA LYS A 176 -32.18 -22.08 0.57
C LYS A 176 -31.43 -20.78 0.70
N ILE A 177 -30.33 -20.82 1.45
CA ILE A 177 -29.48 -19.63 1.62
C ILE A 177 -28.57 -19.51 0.41
N THR A 178 -28.71 -18.42 -0.32
CA THR A 178 -27.96 -18.18 -1.56
C THR A 178 -26.93 -17.06 -1.40
N ALA A 179 -25.91 -17.07 -2.27
CA ALA A 179 -24.90 -16.02 -2.33
C ALA A 179 -25.50 -14.69 -2.85
N PRO A 180 -25.43 -13.60 -2.10
CA PRO A 180 -25.96 -12.31 -2.56
C PRO A 180 -25.09 -11.66 -3.63
N ILE A 181 -23.78 -11.95 -3.65
CA ILE A 181 -22.81 -11.45 -4.65
C ILE A 181 -21.96 -12.61 -5.16
N ALA A 182 -21.36 -12.44 -6.32
CA ALA A 182 -20.31 -13.32 -6.80
C ALA A 182 -18.97 -12.94 -6.13
N GLY A 183 -18.14 -13.93 -5.81
CA GLY A 183 -16.83 -13.70 -5.19
C GLY A 183 -16.29 -14.94 -4.50
N ARG A 184 -15.22 -14.78 -3.76
CA ARG A 184 -14.61 -15.86 -2.98
C ARG A 184 -15.28 -15.96 -1.62
N ILE A 185 -15.80 -17.13 -1.31
CA ILE A 185 -16.42 -17.41 -0.02
C ILE A 185 -15.36 -17.82 1.02
N GLY A 186 -15.47 -17.28 2.20
CA GLY A 186 -14.61 -17.62 3.33
C GLY A 186 -14.96 -18.97 3.97
N ARG A 187 -14.46 -19.16 5.20
CA ARG A 187 -14.83 -20.33 6.03
C ARG A 187 -16.28 -20.22 6.48
N SER A 188 -16.91 -21.37 6.70
CA SER A 188 -18.20 -21.48 7.36
C SER A 188 -18.05 -21.32 8.87
N ALA A 189 -18.94 -20.55 9.49
CA ALA A 189 -19.02 -20.42 10.95
C ALA A 189 -19.88 -21.53 11.59
N VAL A 190 -20.57 -22.33 10.76
CA VAL A 190 -21.48 -23.38 11.20
C VAL A 190 -21.22 -24.69 10.46
N THR A 191 -21.58 -25.81 11.09
CA THR A 191 -21.49 -27.15 10.52
C THR A 191 -22.89 -27.69 10.19
N ASP A 192 -22.95 -28.75 9.41
CA ASP A 192 -24.17 -29.47 9.17
C ASP A 192 -24.72 -29.97 10.50
N GLY A 193 -26.03 -29.91 10.70
CA GLY A 193 -26.71 -30.17 11.97
C GLY A 193 -26.82 -28.98 12.94
N ALA A 194 -26.15 -27.86 12.66
CA ALA A 194 -26.23 -26.69 13.52
C ALA A 194 -27.61 -26.01 13.45
N LEU A 195 -28.12 -25.59 14.59
CA LEU A 195 -29.31 -24.72 14.66
C LEU A 195 -28.93 -23.28 14.38
N VAL A 196 -29.63 -22.65 13.45
CA VAL A 196 -29.49 -21.23 13.12
C VAL A 196 -30.79 -20.49 13.40
N THR A 197 -30.68 -19.20 13.74
CA THR A 197 -31.83 -18.34 14.00
C THR A 197 -31.90 -17.21 12.99
N ALA A 198 -33.10 -16.80 12.63
CA ALA A 198 -33.31 -15.69 11.71
C ALA A 198 -32.59 -14.42 12.19
N ASN A 199 -31.90 -13.75 11.26
CA ASN A 199 -31.18 -12.51 11.50
C ASN A 199 -30.13 -12.55 12.65
N GLN A 200 -29.58 -13.72 12.96
CA GLN A 200 -28.54 -13.84 13.98
C GLN A 200 -27.34 -12.91 13.71
N ALA A 201 -26.70 -12.44 14.77
CA ALA A 201 -25.57 -11.50 14.68
C ALA A 201 -24.34 -12.10 13.98
N THR A 202 -24.10 -13.42 14.18
CA THR A 202 -22.97 -14.12 13.56
C THR A 202 -23.33 -14.53 12.14
N ALA A 203 -22.54 -14.07 11.16
CA ALA A 203 -22.68 -14.49 9.78
C ALA A 203 -22.29 -15.97 9.61
N LEU A 204 -22.99 -16.69 8.75
CA LEU A 204 -22.68 -18.09 8.41
C LEU A 204 -21.39 -18.20 7.60
N ALA A 205 -21.17 -17.27 6.68
CA ALA A 205 -19.98 -17.11 5.88
C ALA A 205 -19.90 -15.69 5.36
N THR A 206 -18.71 -15.28 4.91
CA THR A 206 -18.49 -13.98 4.27
C THR A 206 -18.02 -14.22 2.84
N ILE A 207 -18.61 -13.51 1.89
CA ILE A 207 -18.21 -13.52 0.48
C ILE A 207 -17.51 -12.21 0.18
N GLN A 208 -16.34 -12.26 -0.46
CA GLN A 208 -15.54 -11.10 -0.82
C GLN A 208 -15.28 -11.09 -2.33
N GLN A 209 -15.52 -9.94 -2.94
CA GLN A 209 -15.21 -9.75 -4.35
C GLN A 209 -13.75 -9.35 -4.51
N LEU A 210 -12.95 -10.17 -5.20
CA LEU A 210 -11.49 -10.01 -5.33
C LEU A 210 -11.03 -9.66 -6.76
N GLY A 211 -11.89 -9.64 -7.75
CA GLY A 211 -11.53 -9.36 -9.15
C GLY A 211 -10.97 -7.95 -9.37
N SER A 212 -11.45 -6.99 -8.58
CA SER A 212 -10.86 -5.68 -8.38
C SER A 212 -10.74 -5.44 -6.88
N ILE A 213 -9.72 -4.69 -6.48
CA ILE A 213 -9.49 -4.39 -5.07
C ILE A 213 -9.32 -2.88 -4.89
N TYR A 214 -9.83 -2.39 -3.80
CA TYR A 214 -9.58 -1.03 -3.35
C TYR A 214 -8.28 -0.99 -2.55
N VAL A 215 -7.56 0.10 -2.69
CA VAL A 215 -6.42 0.45 -1.85
C VAL A 215 -6.74 1.79 -1.22
N ASP A 216 -6.92 1.76 0.08
CA ASP A 216 -7.13 2.95 0.89
C ASP A 216 -5.77 3.43 1.38
N VAL A 217 -5.36 4.63 0.95
CA VAL A 217 -4.12 5.28 1.32
C VAL A 217 -4.41 6.52 2.12
N THR A 218 -3.60 6.77 3.13
CA THR A 218 -3.73 7.95 3.98
C THR A 218 -2.71 9.01 3.61
N GLN A 219 -3.16 10.25 3.46
CA GLN A 219 -2.30 11.40 3.19
C GLN A 219 -2.62 12.52 4.18
N SER A 220 -1.60 13.27 4.60
CA SER A 220 -1.79 14.44 5.44
C SER A 220 -2.61 15.52 4.71
N SER A 221 -3.56 16.13 5.40
CA SER A 221 -4.35 17.26 4.86
C SER A 221 -3.47 18.46 4.49
N ALA A 222 -2.38 18.68 5.22
CA ALA A 222 -1.41 19.74 4.93
C ALA A 222 -0.69 19.50 3.59
N GLU A 223 -0.24 18.27 3.32
CA GLU A 223 0.38 17.89 2.05
C GLU A 223 -0.61 18.01 0.88
N LEU A 224 -1.84 17.56 1.07
CA LEU A 224 -2.89 17.69 0.06
C LEU A 224 -3.19 19.17 -0.28
N LEU A 225 -3.23 20.05 0.73
CA LEU A 225 -3.40 21.49 0.54
C LEU A 225 -2.21 22.09 -0.20
N GLN A 226 -0.98 21.67 0.13
CA GLN A 226 0.21 22.11 -0.58
C GLN A 226 0.21 21.69 -2.04
N LEU A 227 -0.17 20.43 -2.31
CA LEU A 227 -0.32 19.92 -3.66
C LEU A 227 -1.36 20.72 -4.46
N LYS A 228 -2.53 21.00 -3.87
CA LYS A 228 -3.57 21.82 -4.50
C LYS A 228 -3.06 23.24 -4.83
N ARG A 229 -2.30 23.86 -3.93
CA ARG A 229 -1.70 25.18 -4.17
C ARG A 229 -0.67 25.15 -5.30
N ASN A 230 0.21 24.15 -5.33
CA ASN A 230 1.23 24.00 -6.36
C ASN A 230 0.62 23.75 -7.75
N LEU A 231 -0.49 23.01 -7.82
CA LEU A 231 -1.27 22.83 -9.06
C LEU A 231 -1.98 24.11 -9.48
N ALA A 232 -2.57 24.86 -8.53
CA ALA A 232 -3.28 26.10 -8.82
C ALA A 232 -2.34 27.23 -9.26
N SER A 233 -1.12 27.29 -8.72
CA SER A 233 -0.10 28.27 -9.10
C SER A 233 0.64 27.92 -10.40
N GLY A 234 0.36 26.76 -11.02
CA GLY A 234 1.04 26.31 -12.23
C GLY A 234 2.48 25.82 -12.02
N GLN A 235 2.95 25.73 -10.77
CA GLN A 235 4.26 25.17 -10.45
C GLN A 235 4.36 23.66 -10.73
N LEU A 236 3.21 22.99 -10.73
CA LEU A 236 3.07 21.61 -11.13
C LEU A 236 2.02 21.52 -12.25
N LYS A 237 2.32 20.73 -13.27
CA LYS A 237 1.34 20.36 -14.30
C LYS A 237 0.77 19.00 -13.96
N LYS A 238 -0.53 18.80 -14.21
CA LYS A 238 -1.14 17.47 -14.07
C LYS A 238 -0.40 16.48 -14.99
N GLY A 239 0.08 15.38 -14.45
CA GLY A 239 0.69 14.31 -15.22
C GLY A 239 -0.40 13.47 -15.88
N GLY A 240 -0.48 13.47 -17.22
CA GLY A 240 -1.34 12.58 -17.99
C GLY A 240 -2.55 13.23 -18.68
N ALA A 241 -2.98 12.61 -19.77
CA ALA A 241 -4.01 13.13 -20.70
C ALA A 241 -5.46 12.87 -20.25
N ALA A 242 -5.70 12.30 -19.08
CA ALA A 242 -7.04 12.02 -18.58
C ALA A 242 -7.15 12.47 -17.11
N ASP A 243 -8.33 12.86 -16.71
CA ASP A 243 -8.70 13.35 -15.38
C ASP A 243 -8.47 12.34 -14.23
N GLN A 244 -7.74 11.25 -14.50
CA GLN A 244 -7.50 10.15 -13.57
C GLN A 244 -6.00 10.01 -13.24
N THR A 245 -5.66 10.28 -11.99
CA THR A 245 -4.30 10.07 -11.48
C THR A 245 -3.99 8.57 -11.44
N ARG A 246 -2.94 8.17 -12.15
CA ARG A 246 -2.43 6.79 -12.12
C ARG A 246 -1.66 6.55 -10.82
N VAL A 247 -1.87 5.39 -10.26
CA VAL A 247 -1.23 4.97 -9.02
C VAL A 247 -0.50 3.65 -9.28
N LYS A 248 0.77 3.59 -8.92
CA LYS A 248 1.54 2.33 -8.88
C LYS A 248 1.50 1.78 -7.48
N LEU A 249 1.63 0.47 -7.33
CA LEU A 249 1.59 -0.19 -6.04
C LEU A 249 2.88 -0.97 -5.81
N LEU A 250 3.42 -0.83 -4.62
CA LEU A 250 4.49 -1.67 -4.10
C LEU A 250 3.90 -2.57 -3.02
N LEU A 251 4.16 -3.86 -3.14
CA LEU A 251 3.74 -4.86 -2.16
C LEU A 251 4.60 -4.75 -0.89
N GLU A 252 4.23 -5.48 0.15
CA GLU A 252 4.91 -5.46 1.45
C GLU A 252 6.40 -5.87 1.34
N ASP A 253 6.71 -6.79 0.43
CA ASP A 253 8.07 -7.23 0.12
C ASP A 253 8.88 -6.25 -0.75
N GLY A 254 8.28 -5.10 -1.12
CA GLY A 254 8.90 -4.09 -1.98
C GLY A 254 8.78 -4.40 -3.48
N THR A 255 8.18 -5.51 -3.89
CA THR A 255 7.99 -5.81 -5.31
C THR A 255 6.91 -4.92 -5.92
N PRO A 256 7.11 -4.41 -7.14
CA PRO A 256 6.08 -3.62 -7.82
C PRO A 256 4.93 -4.52 -8.30
N TYR A 257 3.70 -4.10 -8.04
CA TYR A 257 2.52 -4.75 -8.59
C TYR A 257 2.41 -4.45 -10.09
N PRO A 258 2.17 -5.47 -10.95
CA PRO A 258 2.29 -5.30 -12.40
C PRO A 258 1.20 -4.42 -13.03
N ALA A 259 0.04 -4.27 -12.39
CA ALA A 259 -1.05 -3.46 -12.91
C ALA A 259 -1.10 -2.09 -12.22
N ALA A 260 -1.26 -1.03 -13.00
CA ALA A 260 -1.51 0.30 -12.46
C ALA A 260 -2.96 0.44 -12.02
N GLY A 261 -3.16 1.10 -10.90
CA GLY A 261 -4.46 1.50 -10.41
C GLY A 261 -4.84 2.91 -10.83
N VAL A 262 -6.07 3.25 -10.55
CA VAL A 262 -6.65 4.56 -10.81
C VAL A 262 -7.19 5.12 -9.51
N LEU A 263 -6.79 6.35 -9.17
CA LEU A 263 -7.39 7.08 -8.06
C LEU A 263 -8.84 7.44 -8.41
N LYS A 264 -9.78 6.91 -7.64
CA LYS A 264 -11.22 7.09 -7.90
C LYS A 264 -11.86 8.13 -7.00
N PHE A 265 -11.38 8.21 -5.77
CA PHE A 265 -12.05 8.94 -4.72
C PHE A 265 -11.06 9.50 -3.71
N SER A 266 -11.32 10.73 -3.26
CA SER A 266 -10.71 11.33 -2.08
C SER A 266 -11.84 11.59 -1.10
N GLU A 267 -11.74 11.13 0.13
CA GLU A 267 -12.72 11.47 1.16
C GLU A 267 -12.83 12.98 1.31
N VAL A 268 -14.07 13.45 1.49
CA VAL A 268 -14.34 14.88 1.67
C VAL A 268 -14.02 15.32 3.12
N ALA A 269 -13.99 14.35 4.04
CA ALA A 269 -13.74 14.59 5.45
C ALA A 269 -12.28 14.32 5.82
N VAL A 270 -11.74 15.16 6.69
CA VAL A 270 -10.46 14.95 7.36
C VAL A 270 -10.73 14.19 8.65
N GLU A 271 -10.02 13.10 8.90
CA GLU A 271 -10.07 12.38 10.17
C GLU A 271 -9.55 13.27 11.31
N PRO A 272 -10.39 13.66 12.28
CA PRO A 272 -10.00 14.65 13.30
C PRO A 272 -8.84 14.20 14.19
N SER A 273 -8.73 12.90 14.43
CA SER A 273 -7.70 12.34 15.31
C SER A 273 -6.30 12.36 14.74
N THR A 274 -6.18 12.26 13.40
CA THR A 274 -4.90 12.13 12.69
C THR A 274 -4.60 13.30 11.76
N GLY A 275 -5.60 14.14 11.42
CA GLY A 275 -5.46 15.20 10.43
C GLY A 275 -5.22 14.66 9.01
N SER A 276 -5.57 13.41 8.74
CA SER A 276 -5.34 12.75 7.44
C SER A 276 -6.62 12.63 6.62
N VAL A 277 -6.45 12.51 5.32
CA VAL A 277 -7.49 12.26 4.32
C VAL A 277 -7.24 10.88 3.71
N THR A 278 -8.30 10.11 3.55
CA THR A 278 -8.22 8.81 2.88
C THR A 278 -8.44 8.99 1.37
N LEU A 279 -7.51 8.47 0.60
CA LEU A 279 -7.59 8.40 -0.85
C LEU A 279 -7.85 6.95 -1.25
N ARG A 280 -8.83 6.71 -2.10
CA ARG A 280 -9.17 5.36 -2.58
C ARG A 280 -8.76 5.19 -4.04
N ALA A 281 -7.89 4.23 -4.29
CA ALA A 281 -7.51 3.79 -5.62
C ALA A 281 -8.08 2.41 -5.93
N VAL A 282 -8.40 2.15 -7.19
CA VAL A 282 -8.91 0.86 -7.68
C VAL A 282 -7.83 0.17 -8.49
N PHE A 283 -7.56 -1.07 -8.15
CA PHE A 283 -6.60 -1.92 -8.85
C PHE A 283 -7.28 -3.15 -9.41
N PRO A 284 -7.05 -3.51 -10.68
CA PRO A 284 -7.48 -4.80 -11.21
C PRO A 284 -6.68 -5.91 -10.53
N ASN A 285 -7.34 -6.99 -10.14
CA ASN A 285 -6.72 -8.10 -9.41
C ASN A 285 -7.09 -9.47 -10.01
N PRO A 286 -6.83 -9.71 -11.32
CA PRO A 286 -7.27 -10.91 -12.01
C PRO A 286 -6.63 -12.19 -11.47
N LYS A 287 -5.42 -12.10 -10.91
CA LYS A 287 -4.72 -13.24 -10.31
C LYS A 287 -4.99 -13.39 -8.80
N GLN A 288 -5.85 -12.54 -8.22
CA GLN A 288 -6.19 -12.53 -6.79
C GLN A 288 -4.96 -12.48 -5.87
N LEU A 289 -3.88 -11.85 -6.34
CA LEU A 289 -2.63 -11.68 -5.57
C LEU A 289 -2.83 -10.71 -4.39
N LEU A 290 -3.63 -9.66 -4.62
CA LEU A 290 -3.98 -8.71 -3.57
C LEU A 290 -5.14 -9.27 -2.75
N LEU A 291 -4.88 -9.55 -1.49
CA LEU A 291 -5.89 -9.98 -0.53
C LEU A 291 -6.30 -8.81 0.36
N PRO A 292 -7.56 -8.74 0.79
CA PRO A 292 -8.02 -7.69 1.70
C PRO A 292 -7.24 -7.68 3.01
N GLY A 293 -6.88 -6.49 3.48
CA GLY A 293 -6.12 -6.28 4.70
C GLY A 293 -4.60 -6.25 4.52
N MET A 294 -4.07 -6.57 3.32
CA MET A 294 -2.62 -6.48 3.06
C MET A 294 -2.13 -5.04 3.17
N PHE A 295 -0.95 -4.88 3.76
CA PHE A 295 -0.24 -3.61 3.75
C PHE A 295 0.42 -3.40 2.39
N VAL A 296 0.33 -2.20 1.86
CA VAL A 296 0.88 -1.82 0.56
C VAL A 296 1.35 -0.37 0.58
N ARG A 297 2.25 -0.01 -0.33
CA ARG A 297 2.67 1.36 -0.55
C ARG A 297 2.21 1.81 -1.93
N ALA A 298 1.40 2.84 -1.96
CA ALA A 298 0.92 3.42 -3.20
C ALA A 298 1.85 4.56 -3.63
N VAL A 299 2.37 4.48 -4.84
CA VAL A 299 3.17 5.53 -5.47
C VAL A 299 2.24 6.35 -6.34
N VAL A 300 1.89 7.52 -5.84
CA VAL A 300 0.96 8.46 -6.49
C VAL A 300 1.77 9.50 -7.24
N GLU A 301 1.48 9.75 -8.50
CA GLU A 301 2.07 10.82 -9.29
C GLU A 301 1.34 12.13 -8.97
N GLU A 302 2.05 13.04 -8.26
CA GLU A 302 1.49 14.33 -7.84
C GLU A 302 1.42 15.33 -8.98
N GLY A 303 2.37 15.24 -9.92
CA GLY A 303 2.47 16.13 -11.06
C GLY A 303 3.86 16.13 -11.68
N VAL A 304 4.02 16.94 -12.69
CA VAL A 304 5.29 17.10 -13.41
C VAL A 304 5.77 18.54 -13.27
N LYS A 305 7.03 18.70 -12.90
CA LYS A 305 7.74 19.98 -12.92
C LYS A 305 8.69 20.00 -14.12
N ASP A 306 8.46 20.92 -15.07
CA ASP A 306 9.22 20.95 -16.33
C ASP A 306 10.61 21.60 -16.16
N ASP A 307 10.74 22.50 -15.19
CA ASP A 307 11.93 23.31 -14.89
C ASP A 307 12.59 22.92 -13.56
N ALA A 308 12.62 21.62 -13.26
CA ALA A 308 13.21 21.13 -12.02
C ALA A 308 14.75 21.19 -12.08
N ILE A 309 15.36 21.71 -11.03
CA ILE A 309 16.80 21.66 -10.80
C ILE A 309 17.07 20.52 -9.80
N LEU A 310 17.82 19.52 -10.26
CA LEU A 310 18.28 18.42 -9.41
C LEU A 310 19.78 18.49 -9.16
N VAL A 311 20.15 18.35 -7.89
CA VAL A 311 21.56 18.29 -7.47
C VAL A 311 21.81 16.99 -6.73
N PRO A 312 22.79 16.18 -7.13
CA PRO A 312 23.15 14.94 -6.45
C PRO A 312 23.44 15.20 -4.96
N GLN A 313 22.95 14.32 -4.08
CA GLN A 313 23.05 14.49 -2.63
C GLN A 313 24.48 14.69 -2.14
N ARG A 314 25.46 14.07 -2.79
CA ARG A 314 26.88 14.17 -2.46
C ARG A 314 27.45 15.59 -2.63
N GLY A 315 26.84 16.44 -3.45
CA GLY A 315 27.24 17.84 -3.67
C GLY A 315 26.65 18.81 -2.68
N VAL A 316 25.70 18.36 -1.84
CA VAL A 316 25.01 19.21 -0.87
C VAL A 316 25.57 18.98 0.52
N THR A 317 26.04 20.03 1.15
CA THR A 317 26.53 20.05 2.53
C THR A 317 25.59 20.88 3.40
N ARG A 318 25.72 20.82 4.72
CA ARG A 318 24.97 21.68 5.64
C ARG A 318 25.92 22.63 6.35
N ASN A 319 25.52 23.89 6.44
CA ASN A 319 26.25 24.86 7.23
C ASN A 319 26.00 24.65 8.74
N PRO A 320 26.75 25.30 9.64
CA PRO A 320 26.53 25.21 11.09
C PRO A 320 25.15 25.65 11.58
N LYS A 321 24.41 26.42 10.76
CA LYS A 321 23.03 26.83 11.02
C LYS A 321 22.00 25.76 10.58
N GLY A 322 22.45 24.70 9.88
CA GLY A 322 21.59 23.64 9.36
C GLY A 322 21.08 23.86 7.92
N ASP A 323 21.35 25.01 7.30
CA ASP A 323 20.91 25.29 5.93
C ASP A 323 21.67 24.41 4.92
N ALA A 324 20.98 23.96 3.88
CA ALA A 324 21.60 23.25 2.78
C ALA A 324 22.47 24.23 1.95
N MET A 325 23.68 23.79 1.61
CA MET A 325 24.66 24.59 0.90
C MET A 325 25.37 23.75 -0.16
N VAL A 326 25.69 24.36 -1.27
CA VAL A 326 26.53 23.78 -2.34
C VAL A 326 27.74 24.67 -2.60
N MET A 327 28.82 24.06 -3.07
CA MET A 327 29.97 24.81 -3.57
C MET A 327 29.81 24.94 -5.08
N VAL A 328 29.72 26.20 -5.55
CA VAL A 328 29.61 26.56 -6.97
C VAL A 328 30.95 27.13 -7.45
N VAL A 329 31.33 26.79 -8.67
CA VAL A 329 32.48 27.39 -9.33
C VAL A 329 31.99 28.62 -10.08
N GLY A 330 32.32 29.80 -9.55
CA GLY A 330 31.96 31.09 -10.10
C GLY A 330 32.87 31.56 -11.24
N ALA A 331 32.91 32.89 -11.43
CA ALA A 331 33.82 33.53 -12.36
C ALA A 331 35.28 33.33 -11.91
N GLU A 332 36.21 33.24 -12.87
CA GLU A 332 37.64 33.01 -12.60
C GLU A 332 37.96 31.67 -11.93
N ASP A 333 37.06 30.67 -12.06
CA ASP A 333 37.18 29.35 -11.43
C ASP A 333 37.37 29.39 -9.91
N LYS A 334 36.79 30.36 -9.24
CA LYS A 334 36.78 30.49 -7.78
C LYS A 334 35.60 29.79 -7.17
N VAL A 335 35.82 29.14 -6.02
CA VAL A 335 34.80 28.43 -5.26
C VAL A 335 33.98 29.42 -4.43
N GLU A 336 32.66 29.38 -4.63
CA GLU A 336 31.68 30.16 -3.88
C GLU A 336 30.71 29.27 -3.12
N PRO A 337 30.57 29.40 -1.81
CA PRO A 337 29.52 28.71 -1.07
C PRO A 337 28.19 29.41 -1.35
N ARG A 338 27.17 28.65 -1.75
CA ARG A 338 25.83 29.15 -2.02
C ARG A 338 24.80 28.36 -1.23
N VAL A 339 23.98 29.10 -0.46
CA VAL A 339 22.85 28.48 0.28
C VAL A 339 21.74 28.19 -0.71
N ILE A 340 21.18 27.00 -0.61
CA ILE A 340 20.10 26.52 -1.46
C ILE A 340 18.89 26.13 -0.63
N LYS A 341 17.69 26.25 -1.21
CA LYS A 341 16.46 25.70 -0.63
C LYS A 341 16.13 24.37 -1.29
N VAL A 342 16.18 23.32 -0.51
CA VAL A 342 15.81 21.98 -0.95
C VAL A 342 14.38 21.68 -0.54
N VAL A 343 13.59 21.08 -1.44
CA VAL A 343 12.17 20.75 -1.21
C VAL A 343 12.02 19.30 -0.80
N ARG A 344 12.55 18.40 -1.60
CA ARG A 344 12.47 16.94 -1.39
C ARG A 344 13.61 16.22 -2.11
N THR A 345 13.74 14.95 -1.78
CA THR A 345 14.62 14.02 -2.51
C THR A 345 13.89 13.44 -3.71
N VAL A 346 14.58 13.31 -4.83
CA VAL A 346 14.13 12.62 -6.04
C VAL A 346 15.24 11.66 -6.46
N GLY A 347 15.07 10.39 -6.22
CA GLY A 347 16.12 9.38 -6.38
C GLY A 347 17.32 9.65 -5.47
N ASP A 348 18.50 9.81 -6.06
CA ASP A 348 19.77 10.14 -5.38
C ASP A 348 20.08 11.64 -5.34
N SER A 349 19.13 12.48 -5.76
CA SER A 349 19.30 13.92 -5.94
C SER A 349 18.30 14.74 -5.11
N TRP A 350 18.68 15.96 -4.75
CA TRP A 350 17.80 16.95 -4.13
C TRP A 350 17.12 17.80 -5.18
N LEU A 351 15.82 17.97 -5.06
CA LEU A 351 15.08 18.99 -5.82
C LEU A 351 15.28 20.36 -5.16
N VAL A 352 15.91 21.26 -5.90
CA VAL A 352 16.19 22.62 -5.46
C VAL A 352 15.11 23.57 -5.97
N SER A 353 14.56 24.39 -5.06
CA SER A 353 13.56 25.42 -5.41
C SER A 353 14.16 26.81 -5.59
N ASP A 354 15.27 27.09 -4.92
CA ASP A 354 15.88 28.42 -4.90
C ASP A 354 17.38 28.33 -4.59
N GLY A 355 18.17 29.31 -5.09
CA GLY A 355 19.60 29.37 -4.83
C GLY A 355 20.50 28.89 -5.95
N LEU A 356 19.99 28.26 -7.00
CA LEU A 356 20.73 27.84 -8.18
C LEU A 356 20.05 28.30 -9.47
N GLN A 357 20.87 28.55 -10.49
CA GLN A 357 20.41 28.88 -11.83
C GLN A 357 20.89 27.81 -12.83
N PRO A 358 20.16 27.61 -13.94
CA PRO A 358 20.66 26.79 -15.04
C PRO A 358 22.00 27.31 -15.54
N GLY A 359 22.98 26.41 -15.68
CA GLY A 359 24.35 26.76 -16.07
C GLY A 359 25.33 26.86 -14.89
N ASP A 360 24.87 26.91 -13.64
CA ASP A 360 25.74 26.89 -12.46
C ASP A 360 26.56 25.59 -12.42
N ARG A 361 27.85 25.71 -12.08
CA ARG A 361 28.80 24.59 -11.97
C ARG A 361 28.93 24.19 -10.51
N VAL A 362 28.27 23.08 -10.14
CA VAL A 362 28.25 22.58 -8.75
C VAL A 362 29.34 21.53 -8.56
N ILE A 363 30.11 21.64 -7.48
CA ILE A 363 31.16 20.68 -7.13
C ILE A 363 30.56 19.46 -6.45
N LEU A 364 30.85 18.28 -7.01
CA LEU A 364 30.42 16.97 -6.47
C LEU A 364 31.57 16.19 -5.84
N GLU A 365 32.78 16.38 -6.36
CA GLU A 365 33.99 15.68 -5.88
C GLU A 365 35.09 16.69 -5.56
N GLY A 366 35.90 16.36 -4.55
CA GLY A 366 36.96 17.26 -4.11
C GLY A 366 36.52 18.40 -3.20
N ILE A 367 35.29 18.39 -2.66
CA ILE A 367 34.74 19.43 -1.79
C ILE A 367 35.67 19.74 -0.60
N GLN A 368 36.36 18.73 -0.04
CA GLN A 368 37.31 18.93 1.06
C GLN A 368 38.54 19.75 0.70
N ARG A 369 38.87 19.82 -0.58
CA ARG A 369 40.00 20.61 -1.12
C ARG A 369 39.55 21.96 -1.65
N ALA A 370 38.26 22.11 -1.92
CA ALA A 370 37.62 23.33 -2.44
C ALA A 370 37.26 24.28 -1.30
N ARG A 371 38.21 25.11 -0.84
CA ARG A 371 37.94 26.15 0.17
C ARG A 371 37.29 27.35 -0.50
N PRO A 372 36.34 28.01 0.16
CA PRO A 372 35.77 29.26 -0.35
C PRO A 372 36.85 30.28 -0.76
N GLY A 373 36.71 30.88 -1.95
CA GLY A 373 37.65 31.82 -2.52
C GLY A 373 38.89 31.23 -3.18
N THR A 374 39.12 29.91 -3.12
CA THR A 374 40.26 29.27 -3.82
C THR A 374 39.93 29.03 -5.29
N GLN A 375 40.95 29.19 -6.12
CA GLN A 375 40.86 28.85 -7.54
C GLN A 375 41.00 27.35 -7.71
N VAL A 376 40.15 26.73 -8.51
CA VAL A 376 40.10 25.26 -8.73
C VAL A 376 40.18 24.93 -10.22
N LYS A 377 40.67 23.74 -10.54
CA LYS A 377 40.63 23.21 -11.90
C LYS A 377 39.41 22.29 -12.01
N THR A 378 38.48 22.65 -12.87
CA THR A 378 37.23 21.92 -13.06
C THR A 378 37.40 20.73 -13.98
N VAL A 379 36.90 19.57 -13.57
CA VAL A 379 36.87 18.34 -14.38
C VAL A 379 35.42 17.83 -14.36
N PRO A 380 34.89 17.33 -15.48
CA PRO A 380 33.54 16.74 -15.45
C PRO A 380 33.45 15.60 -14.43
N PHE A 381 32.34 15.54 -13.69
CA PHE A 381 32.07 14.48 -12.71
C PHE A 381 32.19 13.09 -13.35
N GLY A 382 32.92 12.16 -12.71
CA GLY A 382 33.14 10.80 -13.19
C GLY A 382 34.29 10.65 -14.19
N SER A 383 35.00 11.71 -14.54
CA SER A 383 36.27 11.59 -15.23
C SER A 383 37.36 11.11 -14.26
N LYS A 384 38.06 10.03 -14.58
CA LYS A 384 39.16 9.51 -13.77
C LYS A 384 40.17 10.64 -13.52
N PRO A 385 40.58 10.93 -12.27
CA PRO A 385 41.67 11.89 -12.05
C PRO A 385 42.91 11.45 -12.82
N ALA A 386 43.56 12.38 -13.51
CA ALA A 386 44.86 12.11 -14.08
C ALA A 386 45.78 11.72 -12.90
N GLU A 387 46.25 10.48 -12.91
CA GLU A 387 47.27 10.01 -12.00
C GLU A 387 48.47 10.92 -12.09
N GLY A 388 48.74 11.69 -11.07
CA GLY A 388 49.96 12.46 -10.97
C GLY A 388 51.18 11.53 -11.12
N PRO A 389 52.31 12.02 -11.65
CA PRO A 389 53.47 11.18 -11.93
C PRO A 389 53.93 10.45 -10.66
N PRO A 390 54.33 9.16 -10.77
CA PRO A 390 54.73 8.39 -9.61
C PRO A 390 56.00 9.01 -9.00
N ALA A 391 55.98 9.35 -7.73
CA ALA A 391 57.15 9.78 -6.98
C ALA A 391 58.16 8.66 -7.00
N GLY A 392 59.31 8.97 -7.57
CA GLY A 392 60.63 8.43 -7.52
C GLY A 392 60.83 6.96 -7.09
N ALA A 393 61.24 6.15 -8.04
CA ALA A 393 61.90 4.91 -7.83
C ALA A 393 63.22 5.09 -7.07
N GLY A 394 63.28 4.60 -5.84
CA GLY A 394 64.48 4.44 -5.03
C GLY A 394 64.82 2.98 -4.88
N ALA A 395 65.83 2.56 -5.65
CA ALA A 395 66.82 1.48 -5.40
C ALA A 395 66.38 0.21 -4.64
N LYS A 396 66.47 -0.91 -5.37
CA LYS A 396 66.73 -2.26 -4.87
C LYS A 396 68.09 -2.36 -4.12
N PRO A 397 68.26 -3.31 -3.21
CA PRO A 397 69.15 -4.44 -3.55
C PRO A 397 68.67 -5.83 -3.11
N GLY A 398 69.07 -6.81 -3.93
CA GLY A 398 69.58 -8.08 -3.49
C GLY A 398 68.66 -9.27 -3.44
N ALA A 399 68.87 -10.14 -4.36
CA ALA A 399 68.33 -11.47 -4.53
C ALA A 399 68.65 -12.45 -3.42
N ALA A 400 67.76 -13.36 -3.11
CA ALA A 400 68.10 -14.75 -2.77
C ALA A 400 66.93 -15.66 -3.12
N ALA A 401 67.23 -16.64 -3.90
CA ALA A 401 66.35 -17.70 -4.39
C ALA A 401 66.11 -18.75 -3.29
N ALA A 402 64.94 -19.32 -3.24
CA ALA A 402 64.72 -20.71 -2.82
C ALA A 402 63.37 -21.21 -3.37
N THR A 403 63.47 -22.33 -3.98
CA THR A 403 62.53 -23.14 -4.75
C THR A 403 61.52 -23.89 -3.88
N PRO A 404 60.57 -24.62 -4.47
CA PRO A 404 59.21 -24.88 -3.93
C PRO A 404 59.07 -26.23 -3.22
N ALA A 405 58.07 -26.37 -2.42
CA ALA A 405 57.65 -27.70 -1.92
C ALA A 405 56.12 -27.78 -1.86
N THR A 406 55.60 -28.55 -2.76
CA THR A 406 54.75 -29.74 -2.70
C THR A 406 53.54 -29.72 -1.73
N THR A 407 52.38 -29.85 -2.33
CA THR A 407 51.09 -30.36 -1.84
C THR A 407 51.24 -31.73 -1.14
N PRO A 408 50.39 -32.07 -0.21
CA PRO A 408 49.52 -33.20 -0.53
C PRO A 408 48.04 -33.08 -0.12
N ALA A 409 47.33 -33.91 -0.80
CA ALA A 409 45.93 -34.17 -0.94
C ALA A 409 45.19 -34.61 0.32
N GLN A 410 43.87 -34.50 0.19
CA GLN A 410 42.73 -35.06 0.90
C GLN A 410 42.91 -36.44 1.56
N PRO A 411 41.96 -36.83 2.48
CA PRO A 411 40.72 -37.42 2.01
C PRO A 411 39.45 -37.07 2.81
N GLY A 412 38.36 -37.25 2.10
CA GLY A 412 37.00 -37.16 2.49
C GLY A 412 36.46 -38.27 3.38
N THR A 413 35.31 -37.98 3.95
CA THR A 413 34.27 -38.97 4.28
C THR A 413 32.92 -38.31 4.40
N ALA A 414 32.00 -38.74 3.55
CA ALA A 414 30.55 -38.71 3.73
C ALA A 414 30.10 -40.08 4.28
N PRO A 415 28.83 -40.43 4.51
CA PRO A 415 27.70 -39.80 5.18
C PRO A 415 27.08 -40.73 6.23
N ALA A 416 26.13 -40.27 7.01
CA ALA A 416 25.20 -41.19 7.69
C ALA A 416 23.86 -40.49 8.01
N GLN A 417 22.81 -40.86 7.29
CA GLN A 417 21.51 -41.09 7.90
C GLN A 417 21.56 -42.42 8.69
N PRO A 418 20.71 -42.66 9.72
CA PRO A 418 19.37 -43.12 9.48
C PRO A 418 18.31 -42.78 10.57
N ALA A 419 17.06 -42.97 10.12
CA ALA A 419 16.04 -43.89 10.66
C ALA A 419 15.07 -43.37 11.71
N ALA A 420 13.85 -43.55 11.32
CA ALA A 420 12.56 -43.54 11.97
C ALA A 420 12.47 -44.37 13.27
N ALA A 421 11.57 -43.96 14.17
CA ALA A 421 10.69 -44.82 14.96
C ALA A 421 9.50 -44.01 15.50
N LYS A 422 8.31 -44.32 15.05
CA LYS A 422 7.11 -44.83 15.70
C LYS A 422 6.92 -44.47 17.19
N LYS A 423 5.94 -43.63 17.48
CA LYS A 423 4.69 -44.07 18.13
C LYS A 423 3.64 -42.97 17.92
#